data_10301412fa61935f61a27fdf8de6f888
#
_entry.id   10301412fa61935f61a27fdf8de6f888
#
_cell.length_a   1.000
_cell.length_b   1.000
_cell.length_c   1.000
_cell.angle_alpha   90.00
_cell.angle_beta   90.00
_cell.angle_gamma   90.00
#
_symmetry.space_group_name_H-M   'P 1'
#
loop_
_entity.id
_entity.type
_entity.pdbx_description
1 polymer ?
#
loop_
_entity_poly.entity_id
_entity_poly.type
_entity_poly.pdbx_seq_one_letter_code
_entity_poly.pdbx_strand_id
1 'polypeptide(L)'
;MPAQRSRLVHQLARQDSWRTLLDLDKETVAAWLDRQLDALGTTTVVEALAAIPHHPGVLWGLWVPMVQLMERLQRTTPRPRMGLAGVPGTGKTTLGQAMAVLGQAYGFSPIVASIDDYYLPLPIRAAAMAANPFAIDRGPPGSHDLQWLNRSLDDFAAHGHCSVPRFDKGLASGRGDRSGSVEHRGDFFLLEGWMVGARPFQAGPDDPYPGASAAEQAWCARCSSLLADYTSTWKRLHGLVLVIPQQWRHSLRWRIQAEARQRRSGKGALSGMQLERLLRCFWASVPPHRALQPDRIPVDGGPPVMMTATLDGRRRVIAVGPPGAVNWPAPAQMSSASPSSVSSMG
;
A
#
# COMPACT_ATOMS: atom_id res chain seq x y z
N MET A 1 33.67 -1.79 1.98
CA MET A 1 32.79 -2.24 3.09
C MET A 1 32.76 -1.25 4.28
N PRO A 2 33.82 -0.93 5.04
CA PRO A 2 33.73 -0.07 6.23
C PRO A 2 33.19 1.35 5.97
N ALA A 3 33.65 2.01 4.91
CA ALA A 3 33.21 3.37 4.58
C ALA A 3 31.72 3.46 4.20
N GLN A 4 31.16 2.44 3.56
CA GLN A 4 29.74 2.39 3.21
C GLN A 4 28.87 2.17 4.44
N ARG A 5 29.29 1.29 5.36
CA ARG A 5 28.65 1.08 6.66
C ARG A 5 28.63 2.38 7.47
N SER A 6 29.76 3.08 7.61
CA SER A 6 29.85 4.34 8.35
C SER A 6 28.92 5.43 7.78
N ARG A 7 28.83 5.54 6.45
CA ARG A 7 27.89 6.48 5.80
C ARG A 7 26.45 6.14 6.12
N LEU A 8 26.08 4.86 6.09
CA LEU A 8 24.72 4.41 6.40
C LEU A 8 24.36 4.67 7.86
N VAL A 9 25.24 4.34 8.81
CA VAL A 9 25.05 4.66 10.24
C VAL A 9 24.82 6.15 10.43
N HIS A 10 25.68 7.00 9.84
CA HIS A 10 25.55 8.44 9.94
C HIS A 10 24.22 8.97 9.33
N GLN A 11 23.80 8.41 8.21
CA GLN A 11 22.53 8.77 7.56
C GLN A 11 21.33 8.38 8.44
N LEU A 12 21.30 7.16 8.98
CA LEU A 12 20.19 6.66 9.81
C LEU A 12 20.13 7.38 11.17
N ALA A 13 21.29 7.64 11.80
CA ALA A 13 21.35 8.34 13.09
C ALA A 13 20.81 9.79 13.03
N ARG A 14 20.75 10.40 11.86
CA ARG A 14 20.16 11.74 11.65
C ARG A 14 18.65 11.77 11.45
N GLN A 15 18.01 10.62 11.29
CA GLN A 15 16.57 10.51 11.05
C GLN A 15 15.84 10.29 12.38
N ASP A 16 15.49 11.36 13.07
CA ASP A 16 14.87 11.29 14.40
C ASP A 16 13.58 10.48 14.41
N SER A 17 12.67 10.71 13.47
CA SER A 17 11.41 9.95 13.36
C SER A 17 11.63 8.46 13.08
N TRP A 18 12.65 8.11 12.29
CA TRP A 18 13.04 6.73 12.03
C TRP A 18 13.58 6.04 13.31
N ARG A 19 14.42 6.77 14.08
CA ARG A 19 14.94 6.25 15.35
C ARG A 19 13.81 6.08 16.39
N THR A 20 12.92 7.06 16.49
CA THR A 20 11.73 6.98 17.37
C THR A 20 10.87 5.77 17.02
N LEU A 21 10.65 5.49 15.73
CA LEU A 21 9.89 4.32 15.29
C LEU A 21 10.50 3.00 15.77
N LEU A 22 11.84 2.91 15.80
CA LEU A 22 12.58 1.71 16.16
C LEU A 22 13.04 1.68 17.62
N ASP A 23 12.72 2.73 18.39
CA ASP A 23 13.14 2.89 19.78
C ASP A 23 14.68 2.82 19.92
N LEU A 24 15.36 3.65 19.11
CA LEU A 24 16.83 3.71 19.03
C LEU A 24 17.36 5.09 19.38
N ASP A 25 18.43 5.13 20.17
CA ASP A 25 19.29 6.29 20.34
C ASP A 25 20.32 6.40 19.22
N LYS A 26 20.95 7.59 19.07
CA LYS A 26 21.99 7.79 18.03
C LYS A 26 23.16 6.83 18.20
N GLU A 27 23.53 6.56 19.43
CA GLU A 27 24.64 5.72 19.84
C GLU A 27 24.38 4.22 19.54
N THR A 28 23.14 3.79 19.59
CA THR A 28 22.74 2.39 19.37
C THR A 28 22.52 2.02 17.92
N VAL A 29 22.42 3.01 17.00
CA VAL A 29 22.19 2.76 15.56
C VAL A 29 23.25 1.85 14.94
N ALA A 30 24.51 2.01 15.29
CA ALA A 30 25.60 1.18 14.75
C ALA A 30 25.44 -0.29 15.14
N ALA A 31 25.23 -0.56 16.42
CA ALA A 31 25.02 -1.92 16.93
C ALA A 31 23.73 -2.55 16.39
N TRP A 32 22.68 -1.73 16.23
CA TRP A 32 21.45 -2.18 15.58
C TRP A 32 21.73 -2.60 14.14
N LEU A 33 22.42 -1.77 13.35
CA LEU A 33 22.74 -2.10 11.96
C LEU A 33 23.55 -3.39 11.83
N ASP A 34 24.53 -3.62 12.73
CA ASP A 34 25.33 -4.85 12.72
C ASP A 34 24.44 -6.08 12.93
N ARG A 35 23.53 -6.05 13.90
CA ARG A 35 22.56 -7.14 14.11
C ARG A 35 21.68 -7.40 12.88
N GLN A 36 21.26 -6.33 12.17
CA GLN A 36 20.48 -6.50 10.96
C GLN A 36 21.32 -7.09 9.82
N LEU A 37 22.57 -6.68 9.68
CA LEU A 37 23.48 -7.23 8.69
C LEU A 37 23.76 -8.73 8.93
N ASP A 38 23.89 -9.14 10.18
CA ASP A 38 24.01 -10.55 10.55
C ASP A 38 22.78 -11.36 10.18
N ALA A 39 21.58 -10.84 10.50
CA ALA A 39 20.30 -11.49 10.18
C ALA A 39 20.07 -11.61 8.66
N LEU A 40 20.48 -10.61 7.89
CA LEU A 40 20.29 -10.54 6.43
C LEU A 40 21.48 -11.10 5.65
N GLY A 41 22.60 -11.39 6.28
CA GLY A 41 23.88 -11.70 5.63
C GLY A 41 23.96 -13.09 4.97
N THR A 42 22.91 -13.92 5.04
CA THR A 42 22.92 -15.22 4.33
C THR A 42 22.85 -15.00 2.83
N THR A 43 23.63 -15.79 2.06
CA THR A 43 23.67 -15.70 0.59
C THR A 43 22.27 -15.75 -0.02
N THR A 44 21.42 -16.65 0.45
CA THR A 44 20.04 -16.83 -0.04
C THR A 44 19.18 -15.57 0.13
N VAL A 45 19.26 -14.88 1.27
CA VAL A 45 18.50 -13.65 1.52
C VAL A 45 19.02 -12.51 0.65
N VAL A 46 20.34 -12.37 0.54
CA VAL A 46 20.98 -11.34 -0.29
C VAL A 46 20.58 -11.49 -1.76
N GLU A 47 20.64 -12.71 -2.32
CA GLU A 47 20.25 -13.01 -3.70
C GLU A 47 18.75 -12.76 -3.92
N ALA A 48 17.89 -13.21 -3.00
CA ALA A 48 16.45 -13.01 -3.08
C ALA A 48 16.06 -11.51 -3.05
N LEU A 49 16.70 -10.71 -2.20
CA LEU A 49 16.48 -9.26 -2.14
C LEU A 49 17.05 -8.55 -3.37
N ALA A 50 18.17 -8.99 -3.91
CA ALA A 50 18.75 -8.43 -5.13
C ALA A 50 17.87 -8.66 -6.37
N ALA A 51 17.09 -9.74 -6.39
CA ALA A 51 16.11 -10.03 -7.45
C ALA A 51 14.88 -9.11 -7.42
N ILE A 52 14.62 -8.41 -6.29
CA ILE A 52 13.50 -7.48 -6.15
C ILE A 52 13.97 -6.07 -6.53
N PRO A 53 13.41 -5.45 -7.59
CA PRO A 53 13.83 -4.12 -8.02
C PRO A 53 13.55 -3.06 -6.94
N HIS A 54 14.57 -2.43 -6.41
CA HIS A 54 14.44 -1.36 -5.41
C HIS A 54 15.60 -0.36 -5.45
N HIS A 55 15.37 0.82 -4.87
CA HIS A 55 16.46 1.76 -4.60
C HIS A 55 17.18 1.33 -3.31
N PRO A 56 18.52 1.37 -3.23
CA PRO A 56 19.28 0.91 -2.05
C PRO A 56 18.82 1.49 -0.71
N GLY A 57 18.39 2.76 -0.68
CA GLY A 57 17.87 3.41 0.52
C GLY A 57 16.49 2.91 0.99
N VAL A 58 15.77 2.13 0.16
CA VAL A 58 14.46 1.58 0.51
C VAL A 58 14.59 0.41 1.48
N LEU A 59 15.62 -0.41 1.34
CA LEU A 59 15.89 -1.52 2.24
C LEU A 59 15.97 -1.04 3.70
N TRP A 60 16.87 -0.12 3.98
CA TRP A 60 17.13 0.36 5.34
C TRP A 60 16.14 1.41 5.82
N GLY A 61 15.60 2.22 4.91
CA GLY A 61 14.67 3.29 5.23
C GLY A 61 13.22 2.84 5.38
N LEU A 62 12.82 1.69 4.79
CA LEU A 62 11.43 1.26 4.79
C LEU A 62 11.27 -0.24 5.09
N TRP A 63 11.99 -1.12 4.37
CA TRP A 63 11.74 -2.56 4.44
C TRP A 63 12.16 -3.16 5.77
N VAL A 64 13.38 -2.85 6.24
CA VAL A 64 13.86 -3.35 7.53
C VAL A 64 13.04 -2.77 8.70
N PRO A 65 12.74 -1.46 8.78
CA PRO A 65 11.80 -0.96 9.78
C PRO A 65 10.45 -1.68 9.79
N MET A 66 9.87 -1.93 8.61
CA MET A 66 8.58 -2.59 8.50
C MET A 66 8.64 -4.05 8.99
N VAL A 67 9.63 -4.84 8.58
CA VAL A 67 9.74 -6.23 9.03
C VAL A 67 9.97 -6.31 10.53
N GLN A 68 10.67 -5.36 11.14
CA GLN A 68 10.85 -5.31 12.59
C GLN A 68 9.54 -4.96 13.33
N LEU A 69 8.69 -4.12 12.76
CA LEU A 69 7.34 -3.93 13.31
C LEU A 69 6.51 -5.19 13.21
N MET A 70 6.62 -5.94 12.09
CA MET A 70 5.96 -7.23 11.94
C MET A 70 6.48 -8.24 12.98
N GLU A 71 7.79 -8.32 13.19
CA GLU A 71 8.41 -9.17 14.21
C GLU A 71 7.93 -8.82 15.63
N ARG A 72 7.88 -7.53 15.98
CA ARG A 72 7.34 -7.08 17.27
C ARG A 72 5.89 -7.50 17.46
N LEU A 73 5.07 -7.33 16.43
CA LEU A 73 3.67 -7.73 16.46
C LEU A 73 3.52 -9.25 16.57
N GLN A 74 4.37 -10.02 15.90
CA GLN A 74 4.43 -11.47 15.99
C GLN A 74 4.70 -11.98 17.42
N ARG A 75 5.55 -11.27 18.16
CA ARG A 75 5.90 -11.64 19.55
C ARG A 75 4.76 -11.39 20.54
N THR A 76 3.87 -10.45 20.26
CA THR A 76 2.82 -10.01 21.18
C THR A 76 1.42 -10.47 20.80
N THR A 77 1.24 -10.91 19.56
CA THR A 77 -0.08 -11.23 19.01
C THR A 77 -0.04 -12.56 18.27
N PRO A 78 -0.85 -13.54 18.65
CA PRO A 78 -0.96 -14.79 17.89
C PRO A 78 -1.50 -14.53 16.49
N ARG A 79 -0.80 -15.05 15.46
CA ARG A 79 -1.19 -14.92 14.05
C ARG A 79 -1.59 -13.48 13.68
N PRO A 80 -0.66 -12.53 13.77
CA PRO A 80 -0.97 -11.14 13.55
C PRO A 80 -1.35 -10.86 12.10
N ARG A 81 -2.21 -9.86 11.91
CA ARG A 81 -2.71 -9.39 10.61
C ARG A 81 -2.46 -7.91 10.51
N MET A 82 -1.75 -7.49 9.47
CA MET A 82 -1.38 -6.09 9.26
C MET A 82 -1.82 -5.61 7.88
N GLY A 83 -2.27 -4.37 7.80
CA GLY A 83 -2.57 -3.68 6.57
C GLY A 83 -1.39 -2.88 6.05
N LEU A 84 -1.24 -2.83 4.73
CA LEU A 84 -0.30 -1.96 4.02
C LEU A 84 -1.09 -1.13 3.00
N ALA A 85 -1.19 0.16 3.23
CA ALA A 85 -1.90 1.08 2.34
C ALA A 85 -0.95 2.07 1.66
N GLY A 86 -1.33 2.48 0.45
CA GLY A 86 -0.63 3.53 -0.30
C GLY A 86 -1.22 3.67 -1.70
N VAL A 87 -1.10 4.86 -2.27
CA VAL A 87 -1.68 5.15 -3.59
C VAL A 87 -1.12 4.23 -4.70
N PRO A 88 -1.81 4.09 -5.83
CA PRO A 88 -1.33 3.30 -6.95
C PRO A 88 0.09 3.71 -7.38
N GLY A 89 0.96 2.72 -7.58
CA GLY A 89 2.33 2.95 -8.04
C GLY A 89 3.40 3.15 -6.95
N THR A 90 3.04 3.20 -5.66
CA THR A 90 4.01 3.30 -4.54
C THR A 90 4.89 2.06 -4.38
N GLY A 91 4.58 0.94 -5.04
CA GLY A 91 5.37 -0.29 -4.94
C GLY A 91 4.94 -1.25 -3.82
N LYS A 92 3.68 -1.20 -3.37
CA LYS A 92 3.14 -2.09 -2.32
C LYS A 92 3.37 -3.57 -2.61
N THR A 93 3.09 -4.03 -3.82
CA THR A 93 3.31 -5.43 -4.22
C THR A 93 4.79 -5.80 -4.14
N THR A 94 5.70 -4.91 -4.56
CA THR A 94 7.15 -5.08 -4.42
C THR A 94 7.55 -5.14 -2.93
N LEU A 95 6.96 -4.28 -2.11
CA LEU A 95 7.16 -4.29 -0.66
C LEU A 95 6.63 -5.58 -0.03
N GLY A 96 5.46 -6.06 -0.46
CA GLY A 96 4.93 -7.36 -0.02
C GLY A 96 5.88 -8.53 -0.35
N GLN A 97 6.45 -8.56 -1.56
CA GLN A 97 7.47 -9.53 -1.94
C GLN A 97 8.72 -9.44 -1.05
N ALA A 98 9.18 -8.22 -0.76
CA ALA A 98 10.30 -8.02 0.16
C ALA A 98 9.97 -8.51 1.58
N MET A 99 8.75 -8.27 2.07
CA MET A 99 8.31 -8.76 3.39
C MET A 99 8.27 -10.29 3.46
N ALA A 100 7.91 -10.98 2.36
CA ALA A 100 7.96 -12.43 2.31
C ALA A 100 9.40 -12.97 2.47
N VAL A 101 10.38 -12.33 1.83
CA VAL A 101 11.81 -12.70 1.96
C VAL A 101 12.35 -12.34 3.35
N LEU A 102 12.11 -11.11 3.79
CA LEU A 102 12.61 -10.62 5.08
C LEU A 102 11.97 -11.35 6.26
N GLY A 103 10.66 -11.65 6.20
CA GLY A 103 9.98 -12.43 7.23
C GLY A 103 10.68 -13.74 7.51
N GLN A 104 11.06 -14.49 6.47
CA GLN A 104 11.82 -15.73 6.61
C GLN A 104 13.19 -15.51 7.28
N ALA A 105 13.90 -14.42 6.93
CA ALA A 105 15.16 -14.08 7.57
C ALA A 105 15.01 -13.73 9.07
N TYR A 106 13.82 -13.24 9.46
CA TYR A 106 13.46 -12.92 10.84
C TYR A 106 12.66 -14.04 11.54
N GLY A 107 12.57 -15.23 10.92
CA GLY A 107 12.03 -16.44 11.54
C GLY A 107 10.51 -16.59 11.49
N PHE A 108 9.82 -15.89 10.57
CA PHE A 108 8.38 -16.05 10.35
C PHE A 108 8.01 -16.05 8.86
N SER A 109 6.86 -16.65 8.54
CA SER A 109 6.38 -16.85 7.16
C SER A 109 5.14 -16.02 6.87
N PRO A 110 5.25 -14.80 6.29
CA PRO A 110 4.09 -13.98 6.01
C PRO A 110 3.33 -14.48 4.78
N ILE A 111 2.00 -14.60 4.93
CA ILE A 111 1.07 -14.62 3.81
C ILE A 111 0.91 -13.17 3.33
N VAL A 112 1.18 -12.92 2.06
CA VAL A 112 0.97 -11.60 1.44
C VAL A 112 -0.19 -11.70 0.46
N ALA A 113 -1.27 -10.98 0.73
CA ALA A 113 -2.46 -10.93 -0.10
C ALA A 113 -2.76 -9.48 -0.53
N SER A 114 -3.25 -9.32 -1.75
CA SER A 114 -3.70 -8.03 -2.26
C SER A 114 -5.22 -7.90 -2.13
N ILE A 115 -5.72 -6.73 -1.74
CA ILE A 115 -7.16 -6.47 -1.80
C ILE A 115 -7.70 -6.59 -3.23
N ASP A 116 -6.87 -6.34 -4.24
CA ASP A 116 -7.21 -6.50 -5.66
C ASP A 116 -7.54 -7.96 -6.04
N ASP A 117 -7.07 -8.95 -5.28
CA ASP A 117 -7.42 -10.35 -5.50
C ASP A 117 -8.87 -10.65 -5.09
N TYR A 118 -9.44 -9.85 -4.20
CA TYR A 118 -10.80 -10.03 -3.67
C TYR A 118 -11.89 -9.30 -4.46
N TYR A 119 -11.66 -8.88 -5.70
CA TYR A 119 -12.74 -8.28 -6.49
C TYR A 119 -13.92 -9.26 -6.67
N LEU A 120 -15.13 -8.71 -6.64
CA LEU A 120 -16.34 -9.43 -7.00
C LEU A 120 -16.28 -9.96 -8.44
N PRO A 121 -16.98 -11.05 -8.78
CA PRO A 121 -17.17 -11.49 -10.16
C PRO A 121 -17.69 -10.37 -11.04
N LEU A 122 -17.26 -10.35 -12.31
CA LEU A 122 -17.53 -9.23 -13.23
C LEU A 122 -18.98 -8.77 -13.30
N PRO A 123 -20.03 -9.63 -13.41
CA PRO A 123 -21.40 -9.15 -13.50
C PRO A 123 -21.83 -8.37 -12.24
N ILE A 124 -21.49 -8.87 -11.05
CA ILE A 124 -21.83 -8.25 -9.76
C ILE A 124 -21.08 -6.94 -9.59
N ARG A 125 -19.80 -6.94 -9.88
CA ARG A 125 -18.93 -5.77 -9.79
C ARG A 125 -19.37 -4.66 -10.75
N ALA A 126 -19.71 -5.01 -11.99
CA ALA A 126 -20.19 -4.05 -12.98
C ALA A 126 -21.50 -3.38 -12.54
N ALA A 127 -22.45 -4.16 -11.97
CA ALA A 127 -23.69 -3.62 -11.43
C ALA A 127 -23.42 -2.69 -10.22
N ALA A 128 -22.55 -3.08 -9.30
CA ALA A 128 -22.20 -2.27 -8.13
C ALA A 128 -21.54 -0.93 -8.52
N MET A 129 -20.78 -0.91 -9.62
CA MET A 129 -20.05 0.26 -10.12
C MET A 129 -20.75 1.03 -11.24
N ALA A 130 -22.01 0.71 -11.57
CA ALA A 130 -22.73 1.32 -12.70
C ALA A 130 -22.85 2.85 -12.59
N ALA A 131 -22.93 3.41 -11.38
CA ALA A 131 -22.99 4.86 -11.14
C ALA A 131 -21.62 5.55 -11.10
N ASN A 132 -20.52 4.86 -11.37
CA ASN A 132 -19.20 5.42 -11.37
C ASN A 132 -19.00 6.35 -12.60
N PRO A 133 -18.82 7.68 -12.42
CA PRO A 133 -18.71 8.63 -13.54
C PRO A 133 -17.45 8.40 -14.39
N PHE A 134 -16.49 7.64 -13.88
CA PHE A 134 -15.26 7.29 -14.61
C PHE A 134 -15.41 6.01 -15.44
N ALA A 135 -16.55 5.31 -15.43
CA ALA A 135 -16.77 4.03 -16.08
C ALA A 135 -15.67 2.99 -15.77
N ILE A 136 -15.25 2.92 -14.51
CA ILE A 136 -14.25 1.99 -13.97
C ILE A 136 -14.97 1.08 -12.96
N ASP A 137 -14.93 -0.22 -13.20
CA ASP A 137 -15.68 -1.21 -12.43
C ASP A 137 -14.85 -1.95 -11.38
N ARG A 138 -13.56 -1.60 -11.19
CA ARG A 138 -12.68 -2.20 -10.18
C ARG A 138 -11.84 -1.14 -9.48
N GLY A 139 -11.54 -1.36 -8.22
CA GLY A 139 -10.75 -0.46 -7.38
C GLY A 139 -11.57 0.28 -6.33
N PRO A 140 -12.65 1.00 -6.66
CA PRO A 140 -13.44 1.74 -5.68
C PRO A 140 -14.08 0.86 -4.60
N PRO A 141 -14.44 1.42 -3.43
CA PRO A 141 -15.26 0.77 -2.42
C PRO A 141 -16.54 0.16 -3.03
N GLY A 142 -16.95 -1.02 -2.54
CA GLY A 142 -18.07 -1.78 -3.08
C GLY A 142 -17.73 -2.71 -4.25
N SER A 143 -16.49 -2.69 -4.76
CA SER A 143 -16.03 -3.61 -5.82
C SER A 143 -15.42 -4.92 -5.30
N HIS A 144 -15.26 -5.08 -3.97
CA HIS A 144 -14.57 -6.21 -3.34
C HIS A 144 -15.55 -7.17 -2.65
N ASP A 145 -15.22 -8.46 -2.64
CA ASP A 145 -15.89 -9.51 -1.88
C ASP A 145 -15.40 -9.51 -0.43
N LEU A 146 -16.04 -8.68 0.39
CA LEU A 146 -15.70 -8.57 1.80
C LEU A 146 -16.01 -9.85 2.59
N GLN A 147 -16.99 -10.66 2.13
CA GLN A 147 -17.30 -11.92 2.76
C GLN A 147 -16.14 -12.91 2.62
N TRP A 148 -15.55 -13.03 1.43
CA TRP A 148 -14.38 -13.89 1.24
C TRP A 148 -13.15 -13.33 1.98
N LEU A 149 -12.92 -12.01 1.89
CA LEU A 149 -11.79 -11.38 2.60
C LEU A 149 -11.89 -11.60 4.11
N ASN A 150 -13.08 -11.44 4.70
CA ASN A 150 -13.29 -11.69 6.12
C ASN A 150 -13.03 -13.15 6.48
N ARG A 151 -13.54 -14.11 5.67
CA ARG A 151 -13.26 -15.54 5.86
C ARG A 151 -11.76 -15.82 5.82
N SER A 152 -11.02 -15.30 4.83
CA SER A 152 -9.57 -15.51 4.75
C SER A 152 -8.85 -15.02 6.01
N LEU A 153 -9.25 -13.85 6.54
CA LEU A 153 -8.66 -13.30 7.77
C LEU A 153 -9.04 -14.10 9.02
N ASP A 154 -10.28 -14.61 9.10
CA ASP A 154 -10.77 -15.39 10.22
C ASP A 154 -10.19 -16.81 10.22
N ASP A 155 -10.12 -17.49 9.06
CA ASP A 155 -9.48 -18.81 8.90
C ASP A 155 -7.99 -18.75 9.23
N PHE A 156 -7.29 -17.71 8.75
CA PHE A 156 -5.90 -17.48 9.13
C PHE A 156 -5.76 -17.29 10.64
N ALA A 157 -6.63 -16.50 11.26
CA ALA A 157 -6.59 -16.25 12.70
C ALA A 157 -6.79 -17.55 13.50
N ALA A 158 -7.71 -18.41 13.07
CA ALA A 158 -8.03 -19.65 13.74
C ALA A 158 -6.97 -20.74 13.50
N HIS A 159 -6.45 -20.84 12.27
CA HIS A 159 -5.72 -22.04 11.83
C HIS A 159 -4.31 -21.79 11.27
N GLY A 160 -3.92 -20.52 11.00
CA GLY A 160 -2.66 -20.18 10.35
C GLY A 160 -2.62 -20.52 8.84
N HIS A 161 -3.77 -20.80 8.24
CA HIS A 161 -3.92 -21.01 6.80
C HIS A 161 -5.24 -20.40 6.31
N CYS A 162 -5.31 -20.07 5.03
CA CYS A 162 -6.51 -19.52 4.40
C CYS A 162 -6.48 -19.67 2.89
N SER A 163 -7.66 -19.62 2.27
CA SER A 163 -7.82 -19.53 0.82
C SER A 163 -7.85 -18.06 0.39
N VAL A 164 -6.97 -17.67 -0.52
CA VAL A 164 -6.92 -16.32 -1.12
C VAL A 164 -7.35 -16.45 -2.58
N PRO A 165 -8.37 -15.70 -3.04
CA PRO A 165 -8.77 -15.73 -4.44
C PRO A 165 -7.66 -15.17 -5.33
N ARG A 166 -7.73 -15.48 -6.62
CA ARG A 166 -6.86 -14.90 -7.65
C ARG A 166 -7.69 -14.11 -8.63
N PHE A 167 -7.23 -12.92 -8.92
CA PHE A 167 -7.85 -12.04 -9.90
C PHE A 167 -6.92 -11.81 -11.08
N ASP A 168 -7.36 -12.22 -12.27
CA ASP A 168 -6.62 -11.98 -13.50
C ASP A 168 -7.17 -10.73 -14.21
N LYS A 169 -6.33 -9.69 -14.26
CA LYS A 169 -6.67 -8.40 -14.90
C LYS A 169 -6.79 -8.50 -16.42
N GLY A 170 -6.30 -9.56 -17.04
CA GLY A 170 -6.35 -9.81 -18.48
C GLY A 170 -7.67 -10.43 -18.96
N LEU A 171 -8.42 -11.10 -18.08
CA LEU A 171 -9.70 -11.71 -18.44
C LEU A 171 -10.74 -10.67 -18.84
N ALA A 172 -11.81 -11.13 -19.50
CA ALA A 172 -12.97 -10.31 -19.90
C ALA A 172 -12.56 -9.02 -20.63
N SER A 173 -11.70 -9.15 -21.66
CA SER A 173 -11.19 -8.03 -22.47
C SER A 173 -10.51 -6.93 -21.66
N GLY A 174 -9.77 -7.32 -20.61
CA GLY A 174 -9.02 -6.41 -19.74
C GLY A 174 -9.84 -5.80 -18.59
N ARG A 175 -11.13 -6.14 -18.47
CA ARG A 175 -11.94 -5.78 -17.30
C ARG A 175 -11.54 -6.58 -16.06
N GLY A 176 -10.96 -7.76 -16.27
CA GLY A 176 -10.52 -8.69 -15.25
C GLY A 176 -11.67 -9.50 -14.64
N ASP A 177 -11.34 -10.72 -14.22
CA ASP A 177 -12.27 -11.56 -13.44
C ASP A 177 -11.49 -12.53 -12.55
N ARG A 178 -12.19 -13.28 -11.71
CA ARG A 178 -11.63 -14.33 -10.87
C ARG A 178 -11.09 -15.48 -11.71
N SER A 179 -9.92 -15.98 -11.32
CA SER A 179 -9.21 -17.08 -12.00
C SER A 179 -8.92 -18.28 -11.08
N GLY A 180 -9.63 -18.37 -9.95
CA GLY A 180 -9.45 -19.43 -8.96
C GLY A 180 -9.07 -18.90 -7.58
N SER A 181 -8.43 -19.76 -6.78
CA SER A 181 -7.89 -19.43 -5.47
C SER A 181 -6.63 -20.23 -5.18
N VAL A 182 -5.87 -19.80 -4.18
CA VAL A 182 -4.66 -20.48 -3.70
C VAL A 182 -4.73 -20.60 -2.19
N GLU A 183 -4.45 -21.81 -1.70
CA GLU A 183 -4.28 -22.06 -0.27
C GLU A 183 -2.92 -21.55 0.20
N HIS A 184 -2.93 -20.76 1.24
CA HIS A 184 -1.75 -20.23 1.89
C HIS A 184 -1.64 -20.72 3.33
N ARG A 185 -0.43 -20.91 3.78
CA ARG A 185 -0.07 -21.22 5.18
C ARG A 185 1.03 -20.27 5.65
N GLY A 186 0.90 -19.77 6.86
CA GLY A 186 1.88 -18.84 7.44
C GLY A 186 1.57 -18.54 8.90
N ASP A 187 2.34 -17.66 9.48
CA ASP A 187 2.20 -17.21 10.88
C ASP A 187 2.02 -15.70 10.99
N PHE A 188 2.02 -14.99 9.87
CA PHE A 188 1.70 -13.57 9.73
C PHE A 188 0.83 -13.34 8.47
N PHE A 189 -0.13 -12.43 8.52
CA PHE A 189 -0.91 -12.05 7.34
C PHE A 189 -0.71 -10.56 7.02
N LEU A 190 -0.24 -10.26 5.82
CA LEU A 190 -0.09 -8.91 5.30
C LEU A 190 -1.09 -8.67 4.17
N LEU A 191 -2.08 -7.80 4.41
CA LEU A 191 -3.05 -7.35 3.41
C LEU A 191 -2.56 -6.04 2.79
N GLU A 192 -2.17 -6.04 1.52
CA GLU A 192 -1.80 -4.83 0.80
C GLU A 192 -2.94 -4.29 -0.06
N GLY A 193 -3.01 -2.97 -0.18
CA GLY A 193 -3.95 -2.34 -1.09
C GLY A 193 -3.89 -0.82 -1.05
N TRP A 194 -4.57 -0.19 -2.00
CA TRP A 194 -4.52 1.27 -2.09
C TRP A 194 -5.44 1.97 -1.06
N MET A 195 -6.44 1.27 -0.56
CA MET A 195 -7.43 1.77 0.39
C MET A 195 -7.55 0.93 1.68
N VAL A 196 -6.62 0.02 1.93
CA VAL A 196 -6.63 -0.80 3.15
C VAL A 196 -6.60 0.11 4.38
N GLY A 197 -7.54 -0.10 5.31
CA GLY A 197 -7.69 0.75 6.50
C GLY A 197 -8.41 2.08 6.25
N ALA A 198 -8.87 2.36 5.02
CA ALA A 198 -9.63 3.57 4.72
C ALA A 198 -10.98 3.58 5.46
N ARG A 199 -11.37 4.76 5.96
CA ARG A 199 -12.56 4.94 6.79
C ARG A 199 -13.55 5.89 6.16
N PRO A 200 -14.84 5.77 6.50
CA PRO A 200 -15.83 6.78 6.17
C PRO A 200 -15.36 8.17 6.62
N PHE A 201 -15.67 9.16 5.82
CA PHE A 201 -15.34 10.56 6.06
C PHE A 201 -16.50 11.45 5.62
N GLN A 202 -16.60 12.64 6.16
CA GLN A 202 -17.53 13.64 5.69
C GLN A 202 -16.87 14.39 4.53
N ALA A 203 -17.44 14.29 3.33
CA ALA A 203 -16.97 15.04 2.17
C ALA A 203 -17.23 16.54 2.36
N GLY A 204 -16.22 17.35 2.13
CA GLY A 204 -16.29 18.80 2.12
C GLY A 204 -16.56 19.36 0.72
N PRO A 205 -16.72 20.69 0.57
CA PRO A 205 -17.02 21.33 -0.70
C PRO A 205 -15.90 21.18 -1.75
N ASP A 206 -14.66 21.03 -1.31
CA ASP A 206 -13.48 20.86 -2.18
C ASP A 206 -13.09 19.40 -2.39
N ASP A 207 -13.85 18.44 -1.85
CA ASP A 207 -13.60 17.01 -2.06
C ASP A 207 -14.24 16.55 -3.38
N PRO A 208 -13.61 15.59 -4.06
CA PRO A 208 -12.37 14.88 -3.72
C PRO A 208 -11.09 15.69 -4.01
N TYR A 209 -11.18 16.72 -4.81
CA TYR A 209 -10.10 17.66 -5.18
C TYR A 209 -10.72 18.94 -5.76
N PRO A 210 -10.02 20.08 -5.70
CA PRO A 210 -10.51 21.33 -6.26
C PRO A 210 -10.88 21.20 -7.74
N GLY A 211 -12.06 21.71 -8.11
CA GLY A 211 -12.57 21.63 -9.48
C GLY A 211 -13.21 20.30 -9.87
N ALA A 212 -13.49 19.42 -8.91
CA ALA A 212 -14.27 18.21 -9.16
C ALA A 212 -15.69 18.54 -9.63
N SER A 213 -16.20 17.82 -10.62
CA SER A 213 -17.58 17.96 -11.08
C SER A 213 -18.58 17.48 -10.03
N ALA A 214 -19.84 17.91 -10.14
CA ALA A 214 -20.90 17.44 -9.25
C ALA A 214 -21.06 15.91 -9.24
N ALA A 215 -20.85 15.24 -10.38
CA ALA A 215 -20.87 13.79 -10.48
C ALA A 215 -19.70 13.13 -9.72
N GLU A 216 -18.51 13.71 -9.75
CA GLU A 216 -17.33 13.24 -9.01
C GLU A 216 -17.50 13.46 -7.50
N GLN A 217 -18.08 14.59 -7.09
CA GLN A 217 -18.41 14.87 -5.69
C GLN A 217 -19.46 13.90 -5.15
N ALA A 218 -20.52 13.64 -5.89
CA ALA A 218 -21.54 12.65 -5.54
C ALA A 218 -20.95 11.24 -5.44
N TRP A 219 -20.04 10.90 -6.34
CA TRP A 219 -19.32 9.62 -6.30
C TRP A 219 -18.43 9.51 -5.07
N CYS A 220 -17.72 10.57 -4.71
CA CYS A 220 -16.88 10.64 -3.50
C CYS A 220 -17.72 10.38 -2.24
N ALA A 221 -18.86 11.07 -2.10
CA ALA A 221 -19.76 10.87 -0.97
C ALA A 221 -20.32 9.43 -0.91
N ARG A 222 -20.70 8.85 -2.06
CA ARG A 222 -21.13 7.45 -2.15
C ARG A 222 -20.03 6.48 -1.72
N CYS A 223 -18.80 6.68 -2.19
CA CYS A 223 -17.67 5.85 -1.81
C CYS A 223 -17.38 5.94 -0.31
N SER A 224 -17.48 7.14 0.29
CA SER A 224 -17.36 7.30 1.73
C SER A 224 -18.40 6.47 2.49
N SER A 225 -19.66 6.47 2.04
CA SER A 225 -20.71 5.63 2.65
C SER A 225 -20.40 4.13 2.51
N LEU A 226 -19.91 3.69 1.34
CA LEU A 226 -19.52 2.30 1.10
C LEU A 226 -18.31 1.85 1.94
N LEU A 227 -17.46 2.76 2.39
CA LEU A 227 -16.35 2.43 3.30
C LEU A 227 -16.83 1.92 4.67
N ALA A 228 -18.07 2.21 5.06
CA ALA A 228 -18.66 1.67 6.29
C ALA A 228 -18.71 0.13 6.29
N ASP A 229 -18.94 -0.49 5.13
CA ASP A 229 -18.99 -1.95 5.00
C ASP A 229 -17.62 -2.60 5.25
N TYR A 230 -16.53 -1.85 5.04
CA TYR A 230 -15.16 -2.32 5.28
C TYR A 230 -14.74 -2.25 6.74
N THR A 231 -15.47 -1.55 7.60
CA THR A 231 -15.09 -1.35 9.00
C THR A 231 -14.90 -2.67 9.74
N SER A 232 -15.78 -3.64 9.52
CA SER A 232 -15.67 -4.96 10.13
C SER A 232 -14.44 -5.74 9.67
N THR A 233 -14.01 -5.55 8.43
CA THR A 233 -12.77 -6.11 7.87
C THR A 233 -11.54 -5.48 8.53
N TRP A 234 -11.54 -4.14 8.63
CA TRP A 234 -10.41 -3.43 9.22
C TRP A 234 -10.21 -3.72 10.70
N LYS A 235 -11.28 -3.99 11.45
CA LYS A 235 -11.20 -4.43 12.86
C LYS A 235 -10.43 -5.74 13.07
N ARG A 236 -10.29 -6.55 12.04
CA ARG A 236 -9.50 -7.79 12.06
C ARG A 236 -7.99 -7.57 11.96
N LEU A 237 -7.57 -6.37 11.58
CA LEU A 237 -6.16 -6.01 11.45
C LEU A 237 -5.64 -5.45 12.78
N HIS A 238 -4.41 -5.79 13.15
CA HIS A 238 -3.75 -5.35 14.39
C HIS A 238 -2.89 -4.10 14.19
N GLY A 239 -2.63 -3.71 12.95
CA GLY A 239 -1.86 -2.52 12.63
C GLY A 239 -1.96 -2.15 11.16
N LEU A 240 -1.56 -0.92 10.83
CA LEU A 240 -1.58 -0.36 9.49
C LEU A 240 -0.26 0.38 9.22
N VAL A 241 0.30 0.14 8.04
CA VAL A 241 1.43 0.90 7.49
C VAL A 241 0.92 1.74 6.32
N LEU A 242 1.26 3.03 6.30
CA LEU A 242 0.90 3.96 5.23
C LEU A 242 2.14 4.36 4.42
N VAL A 243 2.09 4.15 3.11
CA VAL A 243 3.11 4.62 2.16
C VAL A 243 2.56 5.78 1.35
N ILE A 244 3.06 6.96 1.64
CA ILE A 244 2.53 8.26 1.21
C ILE A 244 3.43 8.85 0.12
N PRO A 245 2.90 9.33 -1.01
CA PRO A 245 3.70 10.08 -1.97
C PRO A 245 3.97 11.49 -1.43
N GLN A 246 5.16 12.02 -1.63
CA GLN A 246 5.46 13.42 -1.32
C GLN A 246 4.54 14.39 -2.07
N GLN A 247 4.09 14.01 -3.27
CA GLN A 247 3.16 14.77 -4.09
C GLN A 247 2.25 13.82 -4.87
N TRP A 248 0.98 14.14 -5.03
CA TRP A 248 -0.01 13.34 -5.73
C TRP A 248 0.38 12.98 -7.17
N ARG A 249 0.97 13.93 -7.89
CA ARG A 249 1.46 13.72 -9.26
C ARG A 249 2.50 12.59 -9.37
N HIS A 250 3.16 12.20 -8.28
CA HIS A 250 4.08 11.08 -8.29
C HIS A 250 3.37 9.76 -8.61
N SER A 251 2.13 9.56 -8.16
CA SER A 251 1.37 8.35 -8.48
C SER A 251 1.09 8.21 -9.98
N LEU A 252 0.78 9.33 -10.67
CA LEU A 252 0.62 9.34 -12.13
C LEU A 252 1.94 8.96 -12.83
N ARG A 253 3.04 9.61 -12.47
CA ARG A 253 4.37 9.30 -13.01
C ARG A 253 4.73 7.83 -12.82
N TRP A 254 4.50 7.29 -11.63
CA TRP A 254 4.80 5.89 -11.31
C TRP A 254 3.95 4.91 -12.12
N ARG A 255 2.68 5.24 -12.35
CA ARG A 255 1.81 4.42 -13.19
C ARG A 255 2.22 4.48 -14.65
N ILE A 256 2.55 5.64 -15.20
CA ILE A 256 3.11 5.78 -16.56
C ILE A 256 4.34 4.88 -16.72
N GLN A 257 5.26 4.90 -15.77
CA GLN A 257 6.45 4.03 -15.79
C GLN A 257 6.10 2.54 -15.73
N ALA A 258 5.07 2.15 -14.97
CA ALA A 258 4.62 0.77 -14.89
C ALA A 258 4.01 0.30 -16.23
N GLU A 259 3.13 1.11 -16.82
CA GLU A 259 2.51 0.83 -18.13
C GLU A 259 3.57 0.75 -19.24
N ALA A 260 4.57 1.64 -19.22
CA ALA A 260 5.69 1.59 -20.18
C ALA A 260 6.49 0.28 -20.07
N ARG A 261 6.69 -0.23 -18.85
CA ARG A 261 7.34 -1.55 -18.63
C ARG A 261 6.48 -2.71 -19.14
N GLN A 262 5.17 -2.69 -18.87
CA GLN A 262 4.24 -3.71 -19.38
C GLN A 262 4.23 -3.74 -20.90
N ARG A 263 4.21 -2.57 -21.56
CA ARG A 263 4.27 -2.47 -23.02
C ARG A 263 5.55 -3.08 -23.59
N ARG A 264 6.71 -2.82 -22.96
CA ARG A 264 7.98 -3.43 -23.37
C ARG A 264 8.01 -4.95 -23.21
N SER A 265 7.25 -5.49 -22.27
CA SER A 265 7.13 -6.95 -22.07
C SER A 265 6.04 -7.60 -22.94
N GLY A 266 5.50 -6.89 -23.93
CA GLY A 266 4.46 -7.40 -24.84
C GLY A 266 3.07 -7.52 -24.21
N LYS A 267 2.85 -7.02 -22.99
CA LYS A 267 1.55 -7.02 -22.32
C LYS A 267 0.76 -5.77 -22.70
N GLY A 268 -0.57 -5.89 -22.76
CA GLY A 268 -1.45 -4.74 -22.96
C GLY A 268 -1.23 -3.66 -21.90
N ALA A 269 -1.19 -2.40 -22.33
CA ALA A 269 -0.96 -1.26 -21.45
C ALA A 269 -1.99 -0.15 -21.72
N LEU A 270 -2.41 0.55 -20.67
CA LEU A 270 -3.35 1.66 -20.76
C LEU A 270 -2.75 2.84 -21.53
N SER A 271 -3.59 3.57 -22.26
CA SER A 271 -3.24 4.88 -22.85
C SER A 271 -3.11 5.95 -21.76
N GLY A 272 -2.50 7.09 -22.10
CA GLY A 272 -2.38 8.22 -21.18
C GLY A 272 -3.73 8.68 -20.64
N MET A 273 -4.73 8.85 -21.49
CA MET A 273 -6.11 9.25 -21.09
C MET A 273 -6.80 8.20 -20.20
N GLN A 274 -6.65 6.92 -20.53
CA GLN A 274 -7.21 5.84 -19.71
C GLN A 274 -6.56 5.82 -18.32
N LEU A 275 -5.27 6.06 -18.26
CA LEU A 275 -4.50 6.09 -17.03
C LEU A 275 -4.88 7.29 -16.14
N GLU A 276 -5.01 8.48 -16.74
CA GLU A 276 -5.47 9.67 -16.03
C GLU A 276 -6.88 9.45 -15.46
N ARG A 277 -7.82 8.96 -16.29
CA ARG A 277 -9.18 8.60 -15.85
C ARG A 277 -9.18 7.62 -14.70
N LEU A 278 -8.33 6.59 -14.76
CA LEU A 278 -8.17 5.61 -13.70
C LEU A 278 -7.71 6.24 -12.38
N LEU A 279 -6.68 7.10 -12.43
CA LEU A 279 -6.16 7.76 -11.23
C LEU A 279 -7.13 8.78 -10.65
N ARG A 280 -7.82 9.54 -11.50
CA ARG A 280 -8.91 10.43 -11.05
C ARG A 280 -10.01 9.63 -10.35
N CYS A 281 -10.37 8.46 -10.88
CA CYS A 281 -11.33 7.57 -10.22
C CYS A 281 -10.86 7.16 -8.81
N PHE A 282 -9.60 6.77 -8.65
CA PHE A 282 -9.07 6.42 -7.32
C PHE A 282 -9.10 7.60 -6.37
N TRP A 283 -8.63 8.77 -6.81
CA TRP A 283 -8.63 9.98 -5.96
C TRP A 283 -10.04 10.44 -5.61
N ALA A 284 -10.98 10.36 -6.55
CA ALA A 284 -12.38 10.69 -6.30
C ALA A 284 -13.07 9.67 -5.39
N SER A 285 -12.72 8.39 -5.48
CA SER A 285 -13.36 7.34 -4.68
C SER A 285 -12.93 7.35 -3.22
N VAL A 286 -11.64 7.53 -2.95
CA VAL A 286 -11.09 7.54 -1.58
C VAL A 286 -9.97 8.58 -1.51
N PRO A 287 -10.30 9.85 -1.23
CA PRO A 287 -9.29 10.88 -0.99
C PRO A 287 -8.45 10.49 0.23
N PRO A 288 -7.14 10.16 0.08
CA PRO A 288 -6.38 9.58 1.18
C PRO A 288 -6.22 10.52 2.37
N HIS A 289 -6.14 11.84 2.11
CA HIS A 289 -6.07 12.87 3.15
C HIS A 289 -7.33 12.96 4.03
N ARG A 290 -8.45 12.33 3.60
CA ARG A 290 -9.69 12.19 4.37
C ARG A 290 -9.82 10.80 4.99
N ALA A 291 -9.63 9.77 4.18
CA ALA A 291 -9.95 8.39 4.53
C ALA A 291 -8.82 7.64 5.26
N LEU A 292 -7.56 8.06 5.05
CA LEU A 292 -6.35 7.40 5.58
C LEU A 292 -5.50 8.35 6.42
N GLN A 293 -6.10 9.05 7.37
CA GLN A 293 -5.41 10.00 8.25
C GLN A 293 -4.47 9.24 9.22
N PRO A 294 -3.15 9.55 9.21
CA PRO A 294 -2.17 8.76 9.97
C PRO A 294 -2.23 9.00 11.48
N ASP A 295 -2.69 10.15 11.93
CA ASP A 295 -2.78 10.57 13.33
C ASP A 295 -4.16 10.31 13.96
N ARG A 296 -5.13 9.88 13.16
CA ARG A 296 -6.48 9.62 13.67
C ARG A 296 -6.54 8.35 14.51
N ILE A 297 -6.83 8.47 15.78
CA ILE A 297 -7.13 7.32 16.64
C ILE A 297 -8.42 6.64 16.16
N PRO A 298 -8.40 5.32 15.97
CA PRO A 298 -9.58 4.59 15.53
C PRO A 298 -10.66 4.57 16.63
N VAL A 299 -11.66 5.45 16.53
CA VAL A 299 -12.83 5.43 17.44
C VAL A 299 -13.77 4.24 17.17
N ASP A 300 -13.65 3.61 16.02
CA ASP A 300 -14.46 2.47 15.58
C ASP A 300 -13.80 1.10 15.82
N GLY A 301 -12.62 1.08 16.47
CA GLY A 301 -11.83 -0.13 16.73
C GLY A 301 -11.09 -0.68 15.50
N GLY A 302 -10.90 0.13 14.45
CA GLY A 302 -10.05 -0.21 13.32
C GLY A 302 -8.55 -0.27 13.68
N PRO A 303 -7.67 -0.71 12.76
CA PRO A 303 -6.24 -0.87 13.05
C PRO A 303 -5.58 0.47 13.36
N PRO A 304 -4.72 0.54 14.39
CA PRO A 304 -3.90 1.72 14.60
C PRO A 304 -2.87 1.84 13.46
N VAL A 305 -2.57 3.06 13.05
CA VAL A 305 -1.41 3.29 12.19
C VAL A 305 -0.15 3.07 13.03
N MET A 306 0.74 2.21 12.57
CA MET A 306 2.00 1.88 13.27
C MET A 306 3.20 2.58 12.66
N MET A 307 3.14 2.84 11.37
CA MET A 307 4.23 3.45 10.62
C MET A 307 3.69 4.26 9.43
N THR A 308 4.33 5.39 9.19
CA THR A 308 4.15 6.18 7.97
C THR A 308 5.49 6.30 7.23
N ALA A 309 5.46 6.22 5.91
CA ALA A 309 6.64 6.42 5.06
C ALA A 309 6.30 7.32 3.88
N THR A 310 7.17 8.29 3.58
CA THR A 310 7.01 9.18 2.42
C THR A 310 8.03 8.86 1.33
N LEU A 311 7.53 8.77 0.09
CA LEU A 311 8.34 8.52 -1.10
C LEU A 311 8.39 9.74 -2.01
N ASP A 312 9.59 10.08 -2.53
CA ASP A 312 9.77 11.07 -3.59
C ASP A 312 9.38 10.53 -4.98
N GLY A 313 9.43 11.39 -6.00
CA GLY A 313 9.08 11.02 -7.38
C GLY A 313 9.91 9.88 -7.98
N ARG A 314 11.05 9.53 -7.40
CA ARG A 314 11.89 8.38 -7.76
C ARG A 314 11.68 7.16 -6.86
N ARG A 315 10.66 7.18 -6.01
CA ARG A 315 10.38 6.18 -4.94
C ARG A 315 11.51 6.03 -3.92
N ARG A 316 12.33 7.05 -3.71
CA ARG A 316 13.26 7.06 -2.59
C ARG A 316 12.51 7.42 -1.32
N VAL A 317 12.83 6.75 -0.23
CA VAL A 317 12.29 7.06 1.09
C VAL A 317 12.90 8.38 1.56
N ILE A 318 12.07 9.36 1.85
CA ILE A 318 12.48 10.69 2.34
C ILE A 318 12.13 10.92 3.79
N ALA A 319 11.12 10.22 4.30
CA ALA A 319 10.77 10.22 5.71
C ALA A 319 10.10 8.89 6.08
N VAL A 320 10.39 8.42 7.29
CA VAL A 320 9.73 7.27 7.93
C VAL A 320 9.60 7.58 9.41
N GLY A 321 8.49 7.21 10.02
CA GLY A 321 8.29 7.43 11.45
C GLY A 321 6.97 6.87 11.97
N PRO A 322 6.70 7.10 13.26
CA PRO A 322 5.44 6.75 13.89
C PRO A 322 4.26 7.56 13.30
N PRO A 323 3.01 7.26 13.68
CA PRO A 323 1.84 8.04 13.28
C PRO A 323 2.03 9.54 13.50
N GLY A 324 1.60 10.36 12.53
CA GLY A 324 1.76 11.82 12.61
C GLY A 324 3.15 12.37 12.24
N ALA A 325 4.19 11.53 12.12
CA ALA A 325 5.51 11.98 11.66
C ALA A 325 5.48 12.45 10.19
N VAL A 326 4.53 11.97 9.41
CA VAL A 326 4.35 12.30 8.00
C VAL A 326 2.86 12.40 7.68
N ASN A 327 2.47 13.44 6.96
CA ASN A 327 1.08 13.68 6.55
C ASN A 327 0.90 13.58 5.03
N TRP A 328 -0.33 13.37 4.59
CA TRP A 328 -0.69 13.43 3.18
C TRP A 328 -0.49 14.85 2.64
N PRO A 329 0.00 15.00 1.40
CA PRO A 329 0.09 16.31 0.78
C PRO A 329 -1.29 16.93 0.59
N ALA A 330 -1.37 18.25 0.68
CA ALA A 330 -2.63 19.00 0.55
C ALA A 330 -3.32 18.76 -0.82
N PRO A 331 -4.66 18.73 -0.89
CA PRO A 331 -5.42 18.47 -2.11
C PRO A 331 -5.15 19.47 -3.24
N ALA A 332 -4.83 20.72 -2.92
CA ALA A 332 -4.50 21.76 -3.91
C ALA A 332 -3.34 21.37 -4.84
N GLN A 333 -2.47 20.48 -4.40
CA GLN A 333 -1.37 19.94 -5.22
C GLN A 333 -1.85 18.87 -6.22
N MET A 334 -3.09 18.42 -6.16
CA MET A 334 -3.67 17.43 -7.07
C MET A 334 -4.16 18.08 -8.38
N SER A 335 -4.59 19.35 -8.35
CA SER A 335 -5.17 20.06 -9.50
C SER A 335 -4.15 20.58 -10.51
N SER A 336 -2.86 20.62 -10.19
CA SER A 336 -1.82 21.20 -11.04
C SER A 336 -1.24 20.27 -12.11
N ALA A 337 -1.81 19.09 -12.31
CA ALA A 337 -1.47 18.21 -13.42
C ALA A 337 -2.27 18.60 -14.67
N SER A 338 -1.99 19.79 -15.26
CA SER A 338 -2.48 20.11 -16.60
C SER A 338 -1.88 19.14 -17.63
N PRO A 339 -2.66 18.70 -18.63
CA PRO A 339 -2.23 17.72 -19.63
C PRO A 339 -1.04 18.17 -20.49
N SER A 340 -0.71 19.45 -20.49
CA SER A 340 0.32 20.06 -21.34
C SER A 340 1.76 19.64 -21.02
N SER A 341 2.03 18.99 -19.89
CA SER A 341 3.40 18.59 -19.52
C SER A 341 3.80 17.19 -19.97
N VAL A 342 2.91 16.43 -20.62
CA VAL A 342 3.18 15.04 -21.04
C VAL A 342 3.78 14.97 -22.44
N SER A 343 3.67 16.04 -23.26
CA SER A 343 4.16 16.05 -24.65
C SER A 343 5.67 16.25 -24.83
N SER A 344 6.43 16.54 -23.78
CA SER A 344 7.87 16.86 -23.92
C SER A 344 8.84 15.83 -23.34
N MET A 345 8.37 14.61 -23.02
CA MET A 345 9.24 13.52 -22.57
C MET A 345 9.08 12.31 -23.50
N GLY A 346 9.54 12.49 -24.75
CA GLY A 346 9.84 11.43 -25.70
C GLY A 346 11.23 10.82 -25.46
#